data_18633d31fdb34488dbb1859b2e1ce977
#
_entry.id   18633d31fdb34488dbb1859b2e1ce977
#
_cell.length_a   1.000
_cell.length_b   1.000
_cell.length_c   1.000
_cell.angle_alpha   90.00
_cell.angle_beta   90.00
_cell.angle_gamma   90.00
#
_symmetry.space_group_name_H-M   'P 1'
#
loop_
_entity.id
_entity.type
_entity.pdbx_description
1 polymer ?
#
loop_
_entity_poly.entity_id
_entity_poly.type
_entity_poly.pdbx_seq_one_letter_code
_entity_poly.pdbx_strand_id
1 'polypeptide(L)'
;MSESKTYAIIGCGMMGREHMANLALVPGANLVAIADPDAGSLTAAKAHAEKLGQNVRLYKDSAAMLAEAKSDAVIIASPNFTHFEIVQKVMETGAAVLLEKPMCTTLDDAKALASAAGSYDNLFWVGLEYRYMPPVTKFIERVHAGEAGDIKMLAIREHRFPFLVKVGDWNRFNANTGGTLVEKCCHFFDLMRHILRDEPVRIFASGAQDVNHLDESYDGAVPDIIDNAFVIVDFAGGARAVLDLCMFAEGSQEQEEISAVGPVGKMEVKLPGGYVTWSPRDKSGPFVGHVSTPAEALAAGDHHGATFYQQSDFHSALVHGTKPLISARDGYRSVVMGAAAQQSIATGLPVDIRFEDEE
;
A
#
# COMPACT_ATOMS: atom_id res chain seq x y z
N MET A 1 -30.55 -2.11 -4.57
CA MET A 1 -29.96 -2.90 -3.46
C MET A 1 -28.60 -3.34 -3.97
N SER A 2 -27.51 -3.07 -3.26
CA SER A 2 -26.18 -3.58 -3.62
C SER A 2 -26.22 -5.10 -3.61
N GLU A 3 -25.67 -5.75 -4.63
CA GLU A 3 -25.55 -7.20 -4.66
C GLU A 3 -24.65 -7.65 -3.50
N SER A 4 -25.12 -8.63 -2.72
CA SER A 4 -24.40 -9.11 -1.54
C SER A 4 -23.25 -10.02 -1.94
N LYS A 5 -22.05 -9.78 -1.39
CA LYS A 5 -20.84 -10.59 -1.58
C LYS A 5 -20.27 -11.05 -0.25
N THR A 6 -19.72 -12.25 -0.22
CA THR A 6 -19.11 -12.85 0.95
C THR A 6 -17.60 -12.69 0.93
N TYR A 7 -17.02 -12.38 2.08
CA TYR A 7 -15.59 -12.13 2.24
C TYR A 7 -14.98 -13.07 3.29
N ALA A 8 -13.73 -13.45 3.06
CA ALA A 8 -12.89 -14.05 4.08
C ALA A 8 -11.60 -13.24 4.23
N ILE A 9 -10.96 -13.29 5.41
CA ILE A 9 -9.69 -12.60 5.68
C ILE A 9 -8.67 -13.62 6.15
N ILE A 10 -7.46 -13.58 5.56
CA ILE A 10 -6.28 -14.34 5.98
C ILE A 10 -5.26 -13.36 6.56
N GLY A 11 -4.89 -13.57 7.84
CA GLY A 11 -4.09 -12.63 8.62
C GLY A 11 -4.98 -11.70 9.44
N CYS A 12 -4.99 -11.90 10.76
CA CYS A 12 -5.85 -11.19 11.72
C CYS A 12 -5.07 -10.19 12.59
N GLY A 13 -3.88 -9.78 12.16
CA GLY A 13 -3.06 -8.75 12.78
C GLY A 13 -3.73 -7.37 12.74
N MET A 14 -2.92 -6.30 12.81
CA MET A 14 -3.42 -4.91 12.74
C MET A 14 -4.22 -4.66 11.46
N MET A 15 -3.62 -4.93 10.29
CA MET A 15 -4.27 -4.69 9.00
C MET A 15 -5.52 -5.55 8.80
N GLY A 16 -5.47 -6.84 9.20
CA GLY A 16 -6.66 -7.70 9.12
C GLY A 16 -7.85 -7.14 9.91
N ARG A 17 -7.62 -6.63 11.12
CA ARG A 17 -8.68 -5.99 11.93
C ARG A 17 -9.13 -4.64 11.34
N GLU A 18 -8.22 -3.86 10.76
CA GLU A 18 -8.58 -2.65 10.03
C GLU A 18 -9.47 -2.98 8.82
N HIS A 19 -9.13 -4.02 8.06
CA HIS A 19 -9.98 -4.51 6.98
C HIS A 19 -11.38 -4.95 7.48
N MET A 20 -11.46 -5.62 8.62
CA MET A 20 -12.76 -6.01 9.21
C MET A 20 -13.63 -4.78 9.54
N ALA A 21 -13.03 -3.75 10.14
CA ALA A 21 -13.73 -2.52 10.50
C ALA A 21 -14.23 -1.76 9.27
N ASN A 22 -13.38 -1.61 8.27
CA ASN A 22 -13.73 -0.92 7.01
C ASN A 22 -14.77 -1.70 6.20
N LEU A 23 -14.63 -3.03 6.13
CA LEU A 23 -15.59 -3.89 5.42
C LEU A 23 -17.01 -3.81 6.02
N ALA A 24 -17.11 -3.61 7.34
CA ALA A 24 -18.40 -3.43 8.02
C ALA A 24 -19.13 -2.14 7.57
N LEU A 25 -18.40 -1.16 7.02
CA LEU A 25 -18.96 0.09 6.48
C LEU A 25 -19.37 -0.02 5.01
N VAL A 26 -18.95 -1.10 4.30
CA VAL A 26 -19.25 -1.29 2.86
C VAL A 26 -20.59 -2.00 2.69
N PRO A 27 -21.63 -1.34 2.14
CA PRO A 27 -22.94 -1.96 1.98
C PRO A 27 -22.91 -3.18 1.04
N GLY A 28 -23.40 -4.31 1.50
CA GLY A 28 -23.44 -5.56 0.75
C GLY A 28 -22.20 -6.45 0.95
N ALA A 29 -21.15 -5.99 1.62
CA ALA A 29 -20.00 -6.80 1.97
C ALA A 29 -20.24 -7.57 3.28
N ASN A 30 -20.13 -8.90 3.25
CA ASN A 30 -20.39 -9.75 4.41
C ASN A 30 -19.17 -10.58 4.75
N LEU A 31 -18.51 -10.29 5.86
CA LEU A 31 -17.41 -11.10 6.36
C LEU A 31 -17.95 -12.41 6.96
N VAL A 32 -17.50 -13.55 6.44
CA VAL A 32 -18.00 -14.89 6.85
C VAL A 32 -16.94 -15.75 7.53
N ALA A 33 -15.66 -15.51 7.31
CA ALA A 33 -14.57 -16.30 7.86
C ALA A 33 -13.28 -15.49 8.03
N ILE A 34 -12.48 -15.85 9.05
CA ILE A 34 -11.14 -15.32 9.28
C ILE A 34 -10.18 -16.46 9.62
N ALA A 35 -8.92 -16.34 9.18
CA ALA A 35 -7.88 -17.32 9.47
C ALA A 35 -6.60 -16.64 9.94
N ASP A 36 -6.03 -17.17 11.04
CA ASP A 36 -4.71 -16.77 11.53
C ASP A 36 -4.11 -17.92 12.37
N PRO A 37 -2.85 -18.32 12.15
CA PRO A 37 -2.19 -19.34 12.94
C PRO A 37 -1.88 -18.87 14.38
N ASP A 38 -1.74 -17.55 14.61
CA ASP A 38 -1.52 -16.98 15.94
C ASP A 38 -2.82 -16.91 16.73
N ALA A 39 -2.86 -17.61 17.87
CA ALA A 39 -4.05 -17.70 18.70
C ALA A 39 -4.43 -16.36 19.34
N GLY A 40 -3.45 -15.49 19.61
CA GLY A 40 -3.66 -14.16 20.17
C GLY A 40 -4.35 -13.25 19.16
N SER A 41 -3.83 -13.20 17.93
CA SER A 41 -4.41 -12.47 16.80
C SER A 41 -5.83 -12.93 16.51
N LEU A 42 -6.06 -14.26 16.48
CA LEU A 42 -7.39 -14.82 16.21
C LEU A 42 -8.40 -14.47 17.32
N THR A 43 -7.96 -14.50 18.58
CA THR A 43 -8.81 -14.11 19.73
C THR A 43 -9.16 -12.62 19.67
N ALA A 44 -8.18 -11.77 19.38
CA ALA A 44 -8.41 -10.33 19.25
C ALA A 44 -9.35 -10.01 18.06
N ALA A 45 -9.16 -10.68 16.93
CA ALA A 45 -10.02 -10.51 15.76
C ALA A 45 -11.46 -10.98 16.02
N LYS A 46 -11.66 -12.10 16.75
CA LYS A 46 -13.00 -12.54 17.19
C LYS A 46 -13.71 -11.45 18.01
N ALA A 47 -13.04 -10.95 19.04
CA ALA A 47 -13.60 -9.88 19.87
C ALA A 47 -13.89 -8.60 19.07
N HIS A 48 -13.08 -8.31 18.06
CA HIS A 48 -13.29 -7.19 17.14
C HIS A 48 -14.52 -7.42 16.25
N ALA A 49 -14.67 -8.61 15.65
CA ALA A 49 -15.85 -8.98 14.87
C ALA A 49 -17.16 -8.87 15.68
N GLU A 50 -17.15 -9.37 16.95
CA GLU A 50 -18.30 -9.28 17.84
C GLU A 50 -18.71 -7.83 18.10
N LYS A 51 -17.75 -6.91 18.32
CA LYS A 51 -18.01 -5.46 18.48
C LYS A 51 -18.63 -4.83 17.22
N LEU A 52 -18.26 -5.33 16.04
CA LEU A 52 -18.79 -4.88 14.75
C LEU A 52 -20.13 -5.56 14.38
N GLY A 53 -20.64 -6.47 15.24
CA GLY A 53 -21.85 -7.24 14.95
C GLY A 53 -21.68 -8.28 13.83
N GLN A 54 -20.44 -8.65 13.50
CA GLN A 54 -20.12 -9.64 12.49
C GLN A 54 -20.06 -11.06 13.10
N ASN A 55 -20.70 -12.02 12.46
CA ASN A 55 -20.65 -13.42 12.86
C ASN A 55 -19.72 -14.20 11.93
N VAL A 56 -18.49 -14.44 12.36
CA VAL A 56 -17.44 -15.04 11.55
C VAL A 56 -17.01 -16.41 12.04
N ARG A 57 -16.72 -17.33 11.12
CA ARG A 57 -16.06 -18.60 11.42
C ARG A 57 -14.57 -18.38 11.60
N LEU A 58 -13.97 -19.05 12.57
CA LEU A 58 -12.58 -18.92 12.95
C LEU A 58 -11.79 -20.13 12.51
N TYR A 59 -10.63 -19.90 11.90
CA TYR A 59 -9.73 -20.94 11.43
C TYR A 59 -8.29 -20.64 11.87
N LYS A 60 -7.56 -21.67 12.31
CA LYS A 60 -6.12 -21.56 12.58
C LYS A 60 -5.28 -21.78 11.33
N ASP A 61 -5.89 -22.34 10.29
CA ASP A 61 -5.26 -22.68 9.03
C ASP A 61 -6.05 -22.09 7.86
N SER A 62 -5.36 -21.36 7.00
CA SER A 62 -5.95 -20.74 5.82
C SER A 62 -6.43 -21.77 4.80
N ALA A 63 -5.76 -22.92 4.64
CA ALA A 63 -6.17 -23.96 3.70
C ALA A 63 -7.49 -24.59 4.13
N ALA A 64 -7.66 -24.87 5.43
CA ALA A 64 -8.95 -25.35 5.98
C ALA A 64 -10.06 -24.30 5.77
N MET A 65 -9.78 -23.02 5.99
CA MET A 65 -10.73 -21.96 5.71
C MET A 65 -11.15 -21.92 4.24
N LEU A 66 -10.21 -21.96 3.33
CA LEU A 66 -10.47 -21.92 1.88
C LEU A 66 -11.30 -23.12 1.41
N ALA A 67 -11.07 -24.31 1.98
CA ALA A 67 -11.84 -25.51 1.66
C ALA A 67 -13.29 -25.43 2.13
N GLU A 68 -13.55 -24.83 3.31
CA GLU A 68 -14.86 -24.88 3.98
C GLU A 68 -15.69 -23.60 3.81
N ALA A 69 -15.05 -22.43 3.76
CA ALA A 69 -15.73 -21.13 3.88
C ALA A 69 -15.97 -20.46 2.54
N LYS A 70 -16.09 -21.17 1.47
CA LYS A 70 -16.31 -20.65 0.09
C LYS A 70 -16.81 -19.20 0.08
N SER A 71 -15.94 -18.24 -0.14
CA SER A 71 -16.25 -16.81 -0.20
C SER A 71 -16.07 -16.27 -1.62
N ASP A 72 -16.79 -15.20 -1.96
CA ASP A 72 -16.63 -14.52 -3.25
C ASP A 72 -15.29 -13.81 -3.36
N ALA A 73 -14.75 -13.33 -2.23
CA ALA A 73 -13.47 -12.64 -2.17
C ALA A 73 -12.67 -13.01 -0.92
N VAL A 74 -11.35 -12.96 -1.04
CA VAL A 74 -10.41 -13.14 0.08
C VAL A 74 -9.50 -11.93 0.18
N ILE A 75 -9.46 -11.33 1.38
CA ILE A 75 -8.48 -10.29 1.73
C ILE A 75 -7.29 -10.97 2.40
N ILE A 76 -6.08 -10.71 1.89
CA ILE A 76 -4.85 -11.30 2.42
C ILE A 76 -4.06 -10.19 3.11
N ALA A 77 -3.98 -10.25 4.45
CA ALA A 77 -3.31 -9.29 5.32
C ALA A 77 -2.33 -10.00 6.27
N SER A 78 -1.74 -11.09 5.81
CA SER A 78 -0.74 -11.91 6.49
C SER A 78 0.65 -11.25 6.45
N PRO A 79 1.69 -11.79 7.12
CA PRO A 79 3.05 -11.29 6.97
C PRO A 79 3.54 -11.33 5.52
N ASN A 80 4.28 -10.29 5.11
CA ASN A 80 4.65 -10.05 3.72
C ASN A 80 5.27 -11.25 3.00
N PHE A 81 6.19 -11.96 3.67
CA PHE A 81 6.89 -13.13 3.12
C PHE A 81 5.96 -14.34 2.86
N THR A 82 4.73 -14.31 3.36
CA THR A 82 3.75 -15.40 3.14
C THR A 82 2.80 -15.10 1.97
N HIS A 83 2.82 -13.89 1.43
CA HIS A 83 1.86 -13.44 0.42
C HIS A 83 1.84 -14.35 -0.81
N PHE A 84 3.01 -14.65 -1.38
CA PHE A 84 3.10 -15.43 -2.62
C PHE A 84 2.42 -16.81 -2.50
N GLU A 85 2.76 -17.57 -1.46
CA GLU A 85 2.19 -18.91 -1.27
C GLU A 85 0.69 -18.89 -0.97
N ILE A 86 0.24 -17.92 -0.17
CA ILE A 86 -1.17 -17.80 0.21
C ILE A 86 -2.01 -17.39 -1.01
N VAL A 87 -1.53 -16.42 -1.79
CA VAL A 87 -2.24 -15.96 -2.99
C VAL A 87 -2.46 -17.11 -3.98
N GLN A 88 -1.45 -17.95 -4.23
CA GLN A 88 -1.58 -19.09 -5.13
C GLN A 88 -2.73 -20.01 -4.69
N LYS A 89 -2.82 -20.34 -3.39
CA LYS A 89 -3.90 -21.16 -2.84
C LYS A 89 -5.27 -20.49 -2.95
N VAL A 90 -5.35 -19.16 -2.78
CA VAL A 90 -6.59 -18.42 -2.96
C VAL A 90 -7.02 -18.42 -4.41
N MET A 91 -6.11 -18.20 -5.36
CA MET A 91 -6.40 -18.22 -6.80
C MET A 91 -6.94 -19.58 -7.26
N GLU A 92 -6.45 -20.71 -6.70
CA GLU A 92 -6.98 -22.06 -6.98
C GLU A 92 -8.46 -22.21 -6.63
N THR A 93 -8.99 -21.39 -5.69
CA THR A 93 -10.41 -21.43 -5.33
C THR A 93 -11.33 -20.67 -6.28
N GLY A 94 -10.77 -19.80 -7.11
CA GLY A 94 -11.51 -18.89 -7.97
C GLY A 94 -12.10 -17.68 -7.24
N ALA A 95 -11.72 -17.39 -5.99
CA ALA A 95 -12.17 -16.21 -5.27
C ALA A 95 -11.46 -14.95 -5.74
N ALA A 96 -12.15 -13.81 -5.76
CA ALA A 96 -11.49 -12.52 -5.96
C ALA A 96 -10.44 -12.26 -4.87
N VAL A 97 -9.33 -11.62 -5.22
CA VAL A 97 -8.20 -11.38 -4.31
C VAL A 97 -8.04 -9.88 -4.05
N LEU A 98 -8.03 -9.47 -2.80
CA LEU A 98 -7.44 -8.22 -2.32
C LEU A 98 -6.19 -8.56 -1.52
N LEU A 99 -5.02 -8.29 -2.08
CA LEU A 99 -3.73 -8.59 -1.47
C LEU A 99 -3.11 -7.35 -0.86
N GLU A 100 -2.79 -7.40 0.43
CA GLU A 100 -2.03 -6.33 1.07
C GLU A 100 -0.64 -6.13 0.45
N LYS A 101 -0.17 -4.92 0.60
CA LYS A 101 1.17 -4.53 0.15
C LYS A 101 2.25 -4.88 1.20
N PRO A 102 3.51 -5.03 0.78
CA PRO A 102 3.96 -5.14 -0.62
C PRO A 102 3.42 -6.42 -1.24
N MET A 103 3.23 -6.43 -2.55
CA MET A 103 2.67 -7.61 -3.24
C MET A 103 3.48 -8.87 -2.94
N CYS A 104 4.81 -8.76 -2.96
CA CYS A 104 5.77 -9.80 -2.56
C CYS A 104 7.02 -9.14 -1.97
N THR A 105 7.88 -9.96 -1.33
CA THR A 105 9.15 -9.51 -0.75
C THR A 105 10.34 -9.70 -1.67
N THR A 106 10.21 -10.51 -2.72
CA THR A 106 11.25 -10.77 -3.73
C THR A 106 10.78 -10.37 -5.12
N LEU A 107 11.75 -10.08 -6.02
CA LEU A 107 11.46 -9.75 -7.42
C LEU A 107 10.89 -10.95 -8.18
N ASP A 108 11.42 -12.14 -7.94
CA ASP A 108 11.01 -13.36 -8.62
C ASP A 108 9.57 -13.72 -8.29
N ASP A 109 9.18 -13.67 -7.02
CA ASP A 109 7.80 -13.91 -6.59
C ASP A 109 6.86 -12.83 -7.13
N ALA A 110 7.29 -11.56 -7.10
CA ALA A 110 6.49 -10.45 -7.60
C ALA A 110 6.23 -10.59 -9.11
N LYS A 111 7.25 -10.97 -9.88
CA LYS A 111 7.13 -11.24 -11.32
C LYS A 111 6.21 -12.42 -11.60
N ALA A 112 6.43 -13.54 -10.90
CA ALA A 112 5.62 -14.74 -11.05
C ALA A 112 4.14 -14.48 -10.72
N LEU A 113 3.89 -13.72 -9.63
CA LEU A 113 2.54 -13.38 -9.23
C LEU A 113 1.87 -12.40 -10.20
N ALA A 114 2.59 -11.40 -10.72
CA ALA A 114 2.05 -10.49 -11.73
C ALA A 114 1.64 -11.24 -13.01
N SER A 115 2.47 -12.20 -13.46
CA SER A 115 2.15 -13.07 -14.60
C SER A 115 0.91 -13.94 -14.33
N ALA A 116 0.85 -14.59 -13.17
CA ALA A 116 -0.30 -15.42 -12.78
C ALA A 116 -1.59 -14.60 -12.69
N ALA A 117 -1.54 -13.42 -12.09
CA ALA A 117 -2.69 -12.52 -11.98
C ALA A 117 -3.14 -11.97 -13.34
N GLY A 118 -2.22 -11.82 -14.29
CA GLY A 118 -2.54 -11.40 -15.68
C GLY A 118 -3.39 -12.42 -16.45
N SER A 119 -3.33 -13.70 -16.07
CA SER A 119 -4.12 -14.80 -16.64
C SER A 119 -5.27 -15.28 -15.73
N TYR A 120 -5.50 -14.58 -14.60
CA TYR A 120 -6.55 -14.92 -13.66
C TYR A 120 -7.89 -14.36 -14.07
N ASP A 121 -8.91 -15.22 -14.21
CA ASP A 121 -10.24 -14.83 -14.70
C ASP A 121 -11.04 -13.98 -13.70
N ASN A 122 -10.62 -13.95 -12.42
CA ASN A 122 -11.31 -13.22 -11.37
C ASN A 122 -10.54 -11.95 -10.96
N LEU A 123 -11.20 -11.09 -10.20
CA LEU A 123 -10.62 -9.83 -9.74
C LEU A 123 -9.38 -10.05 -8.88
N PHE A 124 -8.26 -9.43 -9.27
CA PHE A 124 -7.02 -9.37 -8.49
C PHE A 124 -6.63 -7.92 -8.24
N TRP A 125 -6.55 -7.54 -6.96
CA TRP A 125 -6.31 -6.17 -6.54
C TRP A 125 -5.16 -6.11 -5.52
N VAL A 126 -4.26 -5.14 -5.66
CA VAL A 126 -3.17 -4.92 -4.71
C VAL A 126 -3.47 -3.73 -3.79
N GLY A 127 -3.20 -3.88 -2.51
CA GLY A 127 -3.51 -2.93 -1.44
C GLY A 127 -2.63 -1.67 -1.42
N LEU A 128 -2.36 -1.05 -2.56
CA LEU A 128 -1.64 0.23 -2.65
C LEU A 128 -2.60 1.40 -2.39
N GLU A 129 -3.16 1.43 -1.21
CA GLU A 129 -4.31 2.25 -0.82
C GLU A 129 -4.05 3.76 -0.74
N TYR A 130 -2.79 4.24 -0.75
CA TYR A 130 -2.49 5.67 -0.63
C TYR A 130 -3.08 6.53 -1.75
N ARG A 131 -3.39 5.94 -2.92
CA ARG A 131 -4.18 6.60 -3.96
C ARG A 131 -5.56 7.04 -3.47
N TYR A 132 -6.11 6.37 -2.44
CA TYR A 132 -7.45 6.54 -1.90
C TYR A 132 -7.55 7.47 -0.69
N MET A 133 -6.46 7.99 -0.15
CA MET A 133 -6.52 9.05 0.84
C MET A 133 -7.25 10.26 0.24
N PRO A 134 -8.40 10.74 0.75
CA PRO A 134 -9.20 11.75 0.06
C PRO A 134 -8.46 13.01 -0.37
N PRO A 135 -7.54 13.59 0.45
CA PRO A 135 -6.73 14.72 -0.01
C PRO A 135 -5.76 14.36 -1.15
N VAL A 136 -5.20 13.13 -1.14
CA VAL A 136 -4.29 12.63 -2.20
C VAL A 136 -5.09 12.37 -3.47
N THR A 137 -6.26 11.74 -3.38
CA THR A 137 -7.16 11.55 -4.52
C THR A 137 -7.48 12.90 -5.18
N LYS A 138 -7.84 13.91 -4.36
CA LYS A 138 -8.15 15.25 -4.87
C LYS A 138 -6.95 15.94 -5.52
N PHE A 139 -5.77 15.78 -4.94
CA PHE A 139 -4.52 16.27 -5.52
C PHE A 139 -4.26 15.61 -6.89
N ILE A 140 -4.37 14.27 -6.97
CA ILE A 140 -4.16 13.52 -8.22
C ILE A 140 -5.15 13.95 -9.30
N GLU A 141 -6.44 14.07 -8.97
CA GLU A 141 -7.47 14.55 -9.92
C GLU A 141 -7.09 15.89 -10.54
N ARG A 142 -6.64 16.85 -9.73
CA ARG A 142 -6.26 18.18 -10.20
C ARG A 142 -4.99 18.17 -11.05
N VAL A 143 -3.99 17.38 -10.64
CA VAL A 143 -2.78 17.17 -11.45
C VAL A 143 -3.15 16.56 -12.82
N HIS A 144 -4.00 15.53 -12.82
CA HIS A 144 -4.45 14.87 -14.05
C HIS A 144 -5.36 15.74 -14.92
N ALA A 145 -6.04 16.73 -14.32
CA ALA A 145 -6.78 17.76 -15.04
C ALA A 145 -5.85 18.79 -15.73
N GLY A 146 -4.53 18.70 -15.49
CA GLY A 146 -3.53 19.57 -16.13
C GLY A 146 -3.37 20.94 -15.48
N GLU A 147 -3.88 21.14 -14.25
CA GLU A 147 -3.81 22.45 -13.59
C GLU A 147 -2.37 22.96 -13.38
N ALA A 148 -1.40 22.06 -13.18
CA ALA A 148 0.01 22.42 -13.09
C ALA A 148 0.76 22.34 -14.45
N GLY A 149 0.09 21.88 -15.51
CA GLY A 149 0.70 21.51 -16.78
C GLY A 149 1.46 20.17 -16.66
N ASP A 150 2.33 19.87 -17.64
CA ASP A 150 3.19 18.69 -17.60
C ASP A 150 4.10 18.72 -16.37
N ILE A 151 3.95 17.77 -15.47
CA ILE A 151 4.78 17.71 -14.27
C ILE A 151 6.22 17.39 -14.63
N LYS A 152 7.14 18.21 -14.13
CA LYS A 152 8.59 18.05 -14.34
C LYS A 152 9.32 17.63 -13.07
N MET A 153 8.79 18.00 -11.91
CA MET A 153 9.35 17.64 -10.61
C MET A 153 8.23 17.17 -9.68
N LEU A 154 8.43 16.01 -9.06
CA LEU A 154 7.56 15.46 -8.03
C LEU A 154 8.41 15.21 -6.77
N ALA A 155 7.95 15.67 -5.62
CA ALA A 155 8.57 15.35 -4.35
C ALA A 155 7.52 14.72 -3.42
N ILE A 156 7.91 13.61 -2.80
CA ILE A 156 7.14 12.94 -1.77
C ILE A 156 8.00 12.86 -0.52
N ARG A 157 7.47 13.31 0.60
CA ARG A 157 8.08 13.18 1.92
C ARG A 157 7.21 12.30 2.79
N GLU A 158 7.84 11.41 3.55
CA GLU A 158 7.24 10.77 4.71
C GLU A 158 8.16 10.91 5.92
N HIS A 159 7.69 11.62 6.94
CA HIS A 159 8.34 11.82 8.23
C HIS A 159 7.42 11.28 9.32
N ARG A 160 7.74 10.11 9.86
CA ARG A 160 6.83 9.35 10.71
C ARG A 160 7.55 8.67 11.88
N PHE A 161 6.76 7.95 12.64
CA PHE A 161 7.20 7.04 13.70
C PHE A 161 7.80 5.73 13.15
N PRO A 162 8.61 5.01 13.95
CA PRO A 162 9.19 3.72 13.59
C PRO A 162 8.15 2.67 13.20
N PHE A 163 8.58 1.58 12.56
CA PHE A 163 7.72 0.43 12.35
C PHE A 163 7.15 -0.10 13.66
N LEU A 164 5.83 -0.24 13.71
CA LEU A 164 5.12 -0.80 14.86
C LEU A 164 5.48 -2.27 15.07
N VAL A 165 5.37 -2.72 16.31
CA VAL A 165 5.58 -4.11 16.70
C VAL A 165 4.56 -5.01 15.99
N LYS A 166 5.03 -6.09 15.38
CA LYS A 166 4.22 -7.16 14.77
C LYS A 166 4.39 -8.45 15.57
N VAL A 167 3.50 -9.40 15.37
CA VAL A 167 3.61 -10.72 16.02
C VAL A 167 4.93 -11.39 15.63
N GLY A 168 5.77 -11.70 16.63
CA GLY A 168 7.10 -12.30 16.41
C GLY A 168 8.09 -11.36 15.72
N ASP A 169 7.84 -10.05 15.72
CA ASP A 169 8.75 -9.00 15.22
C ASP A 169 9.33 -9.25 13.82
N TRP A 170 8.58 -10.01 13.00
CA TRP A 170 9.01 -10.43 11.66
C TRP A 170 9.40 -9.24 10.76
N ASN A 171 8.84 -8.06 11.01
CA ASN A 171 9.08 -6.85 10.22
C ASN A 171 10.37 -6.10 10.59
N ARG A 172 11.24 -6.71 11.39
CA ARG A 172 12.58 -6.20 11.69
C ARG A 172 13.64 -6.64 10.69
N PHE A 173 13.28 -7.52 9.75
CA PHE A 173 14.24 -8.18 8.88
C PHE A 173 13.89 -8.00 7.40
N ASN A 174 14.89 -7.57 6.60
CA ASN A 174 14.75 -7.42 5.14
C ASN A 174 14.29 -8.72 4.46
N ALA A 175 14.74 -9.87 4.94
CA ALA A 175 14.32 -11.18 4.41
C ALA A 175 12.79 -11.40 4.50
N ASN A 176 12.14 -10.82 5.52
CA ASN A 176 10.70 -10.98 5.74
C ASN A 176 9.86 -9.88 5.10
N THR A 177 10.47 -8.74 4.80
CA THR A 177 9.77 -7.53 4.37
C THR A 177 10.06 -7.13 2.92
N GLY A 178 11.17 -7.61 2.36
CA GLY A 178 11.77 -7.08 1.15
C GLY A 178 12.58 -5.80 1.41
N GLY A 179 12.67 -5.35 2.68
CA GLY A 179 13.31 -4.13 3.14
C GLY A 179 12.38 -2.92 3.17
N THR A 180 12.76 -1.89 3.90
CA THR A 180 11.95 -0.68 4.14
C THR A 180 11.45 -0.03 2.84
N LEU A 181 12.30 0.03 1.82
CA LEU A 181 11.93 0.65 0.55
C LEU A 181 10.94 -0.21 -0.27
N VAL A 182 10.83 -1.51 -0.02
CA VAL A 182 9.78 -2.37 -0.57
C VAL A 182 8.54 -2.33 0.33
N GLU A 183 8.68 -2.58 1.64
CA GLU A 183 7.54 -2.71 2.53
C GLU A 183 6.75 -1.41 2.68
N LYS A 184 7.45 -0.29 2.96
CA LYS A 184 6.81 0.99 3.20
C LYS A 184 6.70 1.83 1.94
N CYS A 185 7.77 1.89 1.16
CA CYS A 185 7.85 2.85 0.07
C CYS A 185 7.18 2.39 -1.23
N CYS A 186 6.69 1.15 -1.32
CA CYS A 186 5.88 0.71 -2.46
C CYS A 186 4.68 1.63 -2.71
N HIS A 187 4.05 2.19 -1.68
CA HIS A 187 3.00 3.20 -1.81
C HIS A 187 3.48 4.45 -2.57
N PHE A 188 4.68 4.94 -2.25
CA PHE A 188 5.21 6.17 -2.85
C PHE A 188 5.71 5.94 -4.26
N PHE A 189 6.33 4.80 -4.52
CA PHE A 189 6.73 4.42 -5.88
C PHE A 189 5.52 4.23 -6.79
N ASP A 190 4.46 3.65 -6.28
CA ASP A 190 3.17 3.58 -6.96
C ASP A 190 2.57 4.96 -7.22
N LEU A 191 2.53 5.83 -6.20
CA LEU A 191 2.06 7.21 -6.35
C LEU A 191 2.86 8.00 -7.38
N MET A 192 4.20 7.85 -7.40
CA MET A 192 5.04 8.53 -8.40
C MET A 192 4.62 8.16 -9.82
N ARG A 193 4.49 6.87 -10.11
CA ARG A 193 4.03 6.37 -11.43
C ARG A 193 2.61 6.84 -11.74
N HIS A 194 1.72 6.75 -10.78
CA HIS A 194 0.33 7.11 -10.95
C HIS A 194 0.13 8.62 -11.17
N ILE A 195 0.79 9.47 -10.38
CA ILE A 195 0.72 10.93 -10.51
C ILE A 195 1.29 11.40 -11.85
N LEU A 196 2.47 10.86 -12.23
CA LEU A 196 3.17 11.26 -13.45
C LEU A 196 2.58 10.60 -14.71
N ARG A 197 1.84 9.48 -14.57
CA ARG A 197 1.41 8.62 -15.69
C ARG A 197 2.57 8.24 -16.61
N ASP A 198 3.70 7.92 -15.98
CA ASP A 198 4.97 7.68 -16.65
C ASP A 198 5.73 6.55 -15.94
N GLU A 199 6.71 5.96 -16.62
CA GLU A 199 7.46 4.86 -16.07
C GLU A 199 8.89 5.27 -15.69
N PRO A 200 9.40 4.80 -14.52
CA PRO A 200 10.76 5.08 -14.11
C PRO A 200 11.77 4.36 -14.99
N VAL A 201 12.90 5.02 -15.24
CA VAL A 201 14.00 4.45 -16.03
C VAL A 201 15.29 4.30 -15.23
N ARG A 202 15.44 5.05 -14.13
CA ARG A 202 16.64 5.00 -13.28
C ARG A 202 16.34 5.45 -11.88
N ILE A 203 16.96 4.79 -10.89
CA ILE A 203 16.89 5.14 -9.46
C ILE A 203 18.30 5.32 -8.90
N PHE A 204 18.47 6.35 -8.06
CA PHE A 204 19.60 6.52 -7.16
C PHE A 204 19.10 6.75 -5.74
N ALA A 205 19.69 6.05 -4.76
CA ALA A 205 19.28 6.15 -3.37
C ALA A 205 20.47 6.19 -2.42
N SER A 206 20.30 6.94 -1.32
CA SER A 206 21.17 6.93 -0.14
C SER A 206 20.30 6.77 1.09
N GLY A 207 20.65 5.86 2.00
CA GLY A 207 19.88 5.58 3.20
C GLY A 207 20.64 4.66 4.15
N ALA A 208 20.19 4.59 5.39
CA ALA A 208 20.83 3.81 6.43
C ALA A 208 19.83 3.42 7.55
N GLN A 209 20.29 2.59 8.46
CA GLN A 209 19.71 2.39 9.80
C GLN A 209 20.57 3.19 10.79
N ASP A 210 20.06 4.34 11.24
CA ASP A 210 20.85 5.29 12.03
C ASP A 210 20.31 5.48 13.45
N VAL A 211 19.02 5.26 13.69
CA VAL A 211 18.34 5.61 14.93
C VAL A 211 17.51 4.48 15.51
N ASN A 212 16.67 3.82 14.70
CA ASN A 212 15.70 2.85 15.17
C ASN A 212 16.28 1.43 15.27
N HIS A 213 15.85 0.67 16.28
CA HIS A 213 16.09 -0.77 16.41
C HIS A 213 17.57 -1.18 16.54
N LEU A 214 18.48 -0.24 16.88
CA LEU A 214 19.93 -0.49 16.95
C LEU A 214 20.33 -1.36 18.16
N ASP A 215 19.52 -1.37 19.21
CA ASP A 215 19.72 -2.09 20.47
C ASP A 215 18.83 -3.34 20.58
N GLU A 216 18.04 -3.64 19.54
CA GLU A 216 17.17 -4.82 19.49
C GLU A 216 17.94 -6.07 19.05
N SER A 217 17.55 -7.24 19.59
CA SER A 217 18.05 -8.55 19.16
C SER A 217 16.96 -9.61 19.31
N TYR A 218 16.79 -10.45 18.29
CA TYR A 218 15.78 -11.50 18.19
C TYR A 218 16.45 -12.82 17.89
N ASP A 219 16.54 -13.71 18.90
CA ASP A 219 17.26 -14.99 18.80
C ASP A 219 18.72 -14.84 18.33
N GLY A 220 19.36 -13.71 18.70
CA GLY A 220 20.73 -13.38 18.30
C GLY A 220 20.87 -12.66 16.96
N ALA A 221 19.78 -12.51 16.19
CA ALA A 221 19.76 -11.69 14.99
C ALA A 221 19.46 -10.22 15.33
N VAL A 222 20.15 -9.30 14.68
CA VAL A 222 19.97 -7.85 14.82
C VAL A 222 19.10 -7.37 13.65
N PRO A 223 18.14 -6.43 13.86
CA PRO A 223 17.40 -5.81 12.79
C PRO A 223 18.27 -5.21 11.68
N ASP A 224 17.86 -5.40 10.43
CA ASP A 224 18.63 -4.96 9.26
C ASP A 224 17.84 -4.02 8.33
N ILE A 225 16.68 -3.51 8.81
CA ILE A 225 15.85 -2.55 8.08
C ILE A 225 16.38 -1.13 8.23
N ILE A 226 16.42 -0.38 7.12
CA ILE A 226 16.80 1.04 7.16
C ILE A 226 15.65 1.89 7.72
N ASP A 227 15.97 3.03 8.33
CA ASP A 227 15.01 3.94 8.95
C ASP A 227 14.98 5.33 8.32
N ASN A 228 15.86 5.61 7.36
CA ASN A 228 15.86 6.83 6.57
C ASN A 228 16.42 6.60 5.16
N ALA A 229 15.96 7.40 4.19
CA ALA A 229 16.50 7.41 2.84
C ALA A 229 16.09 8.64 2.05
N PHE A 230 16.98 9.08 1.15
CA PHE A 230 16.65 9.90 -0.01
C PHE A 230 16.73 9.04 -1.28
N VAL A 231 15.66 9.06 -2.09
CA VAL A 231 15.60 8.32 -3.34
C VAL A 231 15.26 9.27 -4.48
N ILE A 232 16.10 9.31 -5.53
CA ILE A 232 15.85 10.07 -6.76
C ILE A 232 15.44 9.09 -7.86
N VAL A 233 14.39 9.42 -8.60
CA VAL A 233 13.85 8.62 -9.70
C VAL A 233 13.76 9.46 -10.95
N ASP A 234 14.41 9.02 -12.05
CA ASP A 234 14.22 9.58 -13.38
C ASP A 234 13.15 8.79 -14.14
N PHE A 235 12.27 9.49 -14.84
CA PHE A 235 11.17 8.95 -15.62
C PHE A 235 11.39 9.10 -17.13
N ALA A 236 10.82 8.20 -17.93
CA ALA A 236 11.01 8.14 -19.38
C ALA A 236 10.60 9.43 -20.09
N GLY A 237 9.51 10.09 -19.67
CA GLY A 237 9.04 11.38 -20.18
C GLY A 237 9.87 12.60 -19.71
N GLY A 238 10.97 12.37 -18.97
CA GLY A 238 11.89 13.40 -18.51
C GLY A 238 11.50 14.08 -17.19
N ALA A 239 10.43 13.64 -16.53
CA ALA A 239 10.13 14.05 -15.17
C ALA A 239 11.14 13.44 -14.18
N ARG A 240 11.29 14.09 -13.01
CA ARG A 240 12.11 13.61 -11.89
C ARG A 240 11.30 13.59 -10.64
N ALA A 241 11.43 12.51 -9.84
CA ALA A 241 10.83 12.43 -8.53
C ALA A 241 11.88 12.25 -7.44
N VAL A 242 11.53 12.65 -6.23
CA VAL A 242 12.32 12.39 -5.02
C VAL A 242 11.41 11.87 -3.91
N LEU A 243 11.91 10.86 -3.17
CA LEU A 243 11.36 10.43 -1.90
C LEU A 243 12.32 10.86 -0.79
N ASP A 244 11.76 11.51 0.24
CA ASP A 244 12.42 11.91 1.50
C ASP A 244 11.75 11.11 2.63
N LEU A 245 12.39 10.01 3.06
CA LEU A 245 11.90 9.11 4.09
C LEU A 245 12.65 9.30 5.40
N CYS A 246 11.93 9.53 6.50
CA CYS A 246 12.44 9.49 7.85
C CYS A 246 11.46 8.77 8.77
N MET A 247 11.90 7.70 9.44
CA MET A 247 11.07 6.90 10.34
C MET A 247 11.41 7.12 11.83
N PHE A 248 11.95 8.30 12.16
CA PHE A 248 12.21 8.75 13.53
C PHE A 248 11.83 10.23 13.69
N ALA A 249 10.70 10.62 13.10
CA ALA A 249 10.19 11.99 13.06
C ALA A 249 8.72 12.05 13.54
N GLU A 250 8.42 11.36 14.65
CA GLU A 250 7.07 11.22 15.22
C GLU A 250 6.41 12.54 15.57
N GLY A 251 7.22 13.59 15.83
CA GLY A 251 6.73 14.92 16.17
C GLY A 251 6.42 15.80 14.95
N SER A 252 6.51 15.27 13.73
CA SER A 252 6.17 16.04 12.53
C SER A 252 4.70 16.45 12.53
N GLN A 253 4.43 17.70 12.16
CA GLN A 253 3.06 18.19 12.02
C GLN A 253 2.32 17.48 10.89
N GLU A 254 3.00 17.31 9.75
CA GLU A 254 2.49 16.58 8.60
C GLU A 254 3.37 15.35 8.37
N GLN A 255 2.74 14.19 8.36
CA GLN A 255 3.44 12.93 8.16
C GLN A 255 3.78 12.72 6.69
N GLU A 256 2.82 12.99 5.79
CA GLU A 256 3.02 12.90 4.35
C GLU A 256 2.86 14.28 3.69
N GLU A 257 3.82 14.61 2.83
CA GLU A 257 3.76 15.79 1.97
C GLU A 257 4.07 15.40 0.53
N ILE A 258 3.19 15.77 -0.42
CA ILE A 258 3.41 15.53 -1.85
C ILE A 258 3.36 16.87 -2.58
N SER A 259 4.33 17.13 -3.44
CA SER A 259 4.32 18.32 -4.29
C SER A 259 4.67 17.99 -5.75
N ALA A 260 3.86 18.48 -6.68
CA ALA A 260 4.05 18.35 -8.13
C ALA A 260 4.21 19.74 -8.76
N VAL A 261 5.28 19.91 -9.55
CA VAL A 261 5.63 21.17 -10.18
C VAL A 261 5.69 21.02 -11.69
N GLY A 262 4.92 21.83 -12.38
CA GLY A 262 4.92 21.95 -13.84
C GLY A 262 5.09 23.39 -14.33
N PRO A 263 5.02 23.63 -15.64
CA PRO A 263 5.24 24.96 -16.23
C PRO A 263 4.15 25.97 -15.86
N VAL A 264 2.95 25.52 -15.42
CA VAL A 264 1.83 26.40 -15.06
C VAL A 264 1.85 26.77 -13.58
N GLY A 265 2.30 25.86 -12.71
CA GLY A 265 2.35 26.11 -11.28
C GLY A 265 2.77 24.89 -10.46
N LYS A 266 2.56 24.98 -9.14
CA LYS A 266 2.84 23.96 -8.14
C LYS A 266 1.58 23.53 -7.43
N MET A 267 1.35 22.22 -7.35
CA MET A 267 0.32 21.59 -6.51
C MET A 267 0.97 20.93 -5.29
N GLU A 268 0.32 21.03 -4.14
CA GLU A 268 0.80 20.41 -2.90
C GLU A 268 -0.36 19.77 -2.15
N VAL A 269 -0.10 18.66 -1.47
CA VAL A 269 -1.01 18.04 -0.50
C VAL A 269 -0.25 17.65 0.74
N LYS A 270 -0.88 17.80 1.91
CA LYS A 270 -0.31 17.52 3.23
C LYS A 270 -1.28 16.72 4.09
N LEU A 271 -0.75 15.70 4.77
CA LEU A 271 -1.50 14.81 5.65
C LEU A 271 -0.81 14.72 7.03
N PRO A 272 -1.57 14.65 8.11
CA PRO A 272 -3.05 14.51 8.18
C PRO A 272 -3.83 15.81 7.98
N GLY A 273 -3.20 16.97 7.81
CA GLY A 273 -3.85 18.26 7.71
C GLY A 273 -4.91 18.40 6.62
N GLY A 274 -4.89 17.55 5.59
CA GLY A 274 -5.90 17.52 4.51
C GLY A 274 -5.89 18.74 3.59
N TYR A 275 -4.79 19.51 3.58
CA TYR A 275 -4.69 20.73 2.78
C TYR A 275 -4.19 20.42 1.36
N VAL A 276 -4.92 20.89 0.34
CA VAL A 276 -4.51 20.86 -1.05
C VAL A 276 -4.28 22.31 -1.50
N THR A 277 -3.04 22.62 -1.87
CA THR A 277 -2.61 23.98 -2.22
C THR A 277 -2.28 24.06 -3.70
N TRP A 278 -2.79 25.09 -4.38
CA TRP A 278 -2.45 25.46 -5.75
C TRP A 278 -1.69 26.80 -5.75
N SER A 279 -0.48 26.80 -6.30
CA SER A 279 0.37 27.98 -6.41
C SER A 279 0.71 28.24 -7.90
N PRO A 280 -0.09 29.05 -8.62
CA PRO A 280 0.14 29.38 -10.01
C PRO A 280 1.38 30.29 -10.19
N ARG A 281 2.05 30.16 -11.35
CA ARG A 281 3.25 30.97 -11.65
C ARG A 281 2.95 32.45 -11.86
N ASP A 282 1.73 32.83 -12.21
CA ASP A 282 1.30 34.22 -12.36
C ASP A 282 1.17 34.99 -11.04
N LYS A 283 1.42 34.28 -9.90
CA LYS A 283 1.38 34.82 -8.54
C LYS A 283 -0.03 35.24 -8.07
N SER A 284 -1.09 34.79 -8.71
CA SER A 284 -2.47 35.05 -8.30
C SER A 284 -2.89 34.29 -7.04
N GLY A 285 -2.08 33.31 -6.58
CA GLY A 285 -2.28 32.51 -5.36
C GLY A 285 -1.22 32.74 -4.29
N PRO A 286 -1.05 31.79 -3.34
CA PRO A 286 -1.61 30.42 -3.35
C PRO A 286 -3.11 30.35 -3.01
N PHE A 287 -3.77 29.31 -3.56
CA PHE A 287 -5.14 28.94 -3.21
C PHE A 287 -5.11 27.65 -2.40
N VAL A 288 -5.62 27.69 -1.18
CA VAL A 288 -5.62 26.55 -0.26
C VAL A 288 -7.04 26.03 -0.10
N GLY A 289 -7.23 24.76 -0.42
CA GLY A 289 -8.44 24.00 -0.13
C GLY A 289 -8.20 23.00 1.00
N HIS A 290 -9.26 22.62 1.70
CA HIS A 290 -9.22 21.54 2.69
C HIS A 290 -10.15 20.41 2.25
N VAL A 291 -9.65 19.18 2.28
CA VAL A 291 -10.40 17.96 1.98
C VAL A 291 -10.55 17.18 3.28
N SER A 292 -11.77 17.02 3.76
CA SER A 292 -12.07 16.26 4.97
C SER A 292 -12.37 14.80 4.62
N THR A 293 -11.93 13.90 5.47
CA THR A 293 -12.35 12.49 5.45
C THR A 293 -13.52 12.29 6.40
N PRO A 294 -14.58 11.53 6.05
CA PRO A 294 -15.68 11.21 6.96
C PRO A 294 -15.20 10.58 8.26
N ALA A 295 -15.81 10.99 9.38
CA ALA A 295 -15.38 10.55 10.71
C ALA A 295 -15.44 9.03 10.90
N GLU A 296 -16.46 8.37 10.30
CA GLU A 296 -16.60 6.92 10.33
C GLU A 296 -15.44 6.20 9.60
N ALA A 297 -14.99 6.71 8.46
CA ALA A 297 -13.85 6.15 7.74
C ALA A 297 -12.53 6.37 8.50
N LEU A 298 -12.38 7.52 9.17
CA LEU A 298 -11.22 7.78 10.04
C LEU A 298 -11.21 6.86 11.28
N ALA A 299 -12.38 6.58 11.84
CA ALA A 299 -12.49 5.71 13.02
C ALA A 299 -12.26 4.22 12.72
N ALA A 300 -12.34 3.82 11.45
CA ALA A 300 -12.18 2.43 11.03
C ALA A 300 -10.71 2.01 10.81
N GLY A 301 -9.76 2.94 10.81
CA GLY A 301 -8.33 2.64 10.66
C GLY A 301 -7.43 3.87 10.61
N ASP A 302 -6.13 3.61 10.58
CA ASP A 302 -5.09 4.64 10.71
C ASP A 302 -4.59 5.21 9.36
N HIS A 303 -5.20 4.83 8.23
CA HIS A 303 -4.76 5.21 6.88
C HIS A 303 -5.62 6.34 6.26
N HIS A 304 -6.04 7.32 7.08
CA HIS A 304 -6.79 8.51 6.63
C HIS A 304 -8.07 8.18 5.83
N GLY A 305 -8.69 7.00 6.09
CA GLY A 305 -9.86 6.49 5.40
C GLY A 305 -9.58 5.79 4.06
N ALA A 306 -8.32 5.67 3.64
CA ALA A 306 -7.95 5.05 2.36
C ALA A 306 -8.46 3.61 2.23
N THR A 307 -8.32 2.81 3.28
CA THR A 307 -8.79 1.41 3.32
C THR A 307 -10.28 1.30 3.03
N PHE A 308 -11.11 2.21 3.57
CA PHE A 308 -12.55 2.24 3.29
C PHE A 308 -12.85 2.49 1.81
N TYR A 309 -12.23 3.51 1.23
CA TYR A 309 -12.48 3.83 -0.19
C TYR A 309 -11.96 2.74 -1.12
N GLN A 310 -10.78 2.19 -0.83
CA GLN A 310 -10.23 1.05 -1.58
C GLN A 310 -11.17 -0.17 -1.53
N GLN A 311 -11.68 -0.53 -0.34
CA GLN A 311 -12.61 -1.65 -0.21
C GLN A 311 -13.95 -1.38 -0.88
N SER A 312 -14.44 -0.15 -0.86
CA SER A 312 -15.65 0.25 -1.57
C SER A 312 -15.50 0.06 -3.08
N ASP A 313 -14.37 0.48 -3.65
CA ASP A 313 -14.09 0.31 -5.07
C ASP A 313 -13.84 -1.16 -5.43
N PHE A 314 -13.11 -1.90 -4.58
CA PHE A 314 -12.94 -3.35 -4.75
C PHE A 314 -14.30 -4.08 -4.76
N HIS A 315 -15.18 -3.75 -3.80
CA HIS A 315 -16.53 -4.32 -3.75
C HIS A 315 -17.34 -3.97 -4.99
N SER A 316 -17.29 -2.72 -5.43
CA SER A 316 -17.94 -2.28 -6.66
C SER A 316 -17.41 -3.03 -7.88
N ALA A 317 -16.09 -3.20 -7.99
CA ALA A 317 -15.47 -3.95 -9.08
C ALA A 317 -15.90 -5.42 -9.08
N LEU A 318 -15.97 -6.04 -7.89
CA LEU A 318 -16.41 -7.42 -7.69
C LEU A 318 -17.89 -7.62 -8.10
N VAL A 319 -18.75 -6.66 -7.77
CA VAL A 319 -20.18 -6.70 -8.11
C VAL A 319 -20.44 -6.52 -9.60
N HIS A 320 -19.72 -5.56 -10.21
CA HIS A 320 -19.96 -5.17 -11.60
C HIS A 320 -19.05 -5.87 -12.62
N GLY A 321 -18.10 -6.70 -12.17
CA GLY A 321 -17.15 -7.39 -13.04
C GLY A 321 -16.19 -6.43 -13.76
N THR A 322 -15.83 -5.31 -13.14
CA THR A 322 -14.89 -4.34 -13.72
C THR A 322 -13.44 -4.67 -13.37
N LYS A 323 -12.50 -4.14 -14.15
CA LYS A 323 -11.06 -4.33 -13.91
C LYS A 323 -10.62 -3.63 -12.62
N PRO A 324 -9.55 -4.13 -11.96
CA PRO A 324 -8.98 -3.46 -10.80
C PRO A 324 -8.40 -2.09 -11.16
N LEU A 325 -8.57 -1.10 -10.29
CA LEU A 325 -7.89 0.19 -10.40
C LEU A 325 -6.42 0.13 -9.96
N ILE A 326 -6.10 -0.85 -9.12
CA ILE A 326 -4.72 -1.15 -8.70
C ILE A 326 -4.44 -2.61 -9.02
N SER A 327 -3.70 -2.84 -10.08
CA SER A 327 -3.44 -4.16 -10.65
C SER A 327 -2.22 -4.84 -10.01
N ALA A 328 -2.05 -6.15 -10.28
CA ALA A 328 -0.82 -6.85 -9.94
C ALA A 328 0.42 -6.24 -10.64
N ARG A 329 0.26 -5.65 -11.84
CA ARG A 329 1.32 -4.90 -12.53
C ARG A 329 1.79 -3.69 -11.72
N ASP A 330 0.86 -2.94 -11.11
CA ASP A 330 1.22 -1.82 -10.23
C ASP A 330 1.98 -2.31 -9.00
N GLY A 331 1.53 -3.42 -8.39
CA GLY A 331 2.21 -4.08 -7.28
C GLY A 331 3.63 -4.52 -7.64
N TYR A 332 3.80 -5.22 -8.76
CA TYR A 332 5.11 -5.66 -9.26
C TYR A 332 6.06 -4.48 -9.48
N ARG A 333 5.62 -3.46 -10.19
CA ARG A 333 6.45 -2.29 -10.51
C ARG A 333 6.87 -1.51 -9.28
N SER A 334 6.02 -1.43 -8.25
CA SER A 334 6.39 -0.82 -6.98
C SER A 334 7.45 -1.62 -6.22
N VAL A 335 7.38 -2.96 -6.27
CA VAL A 335 8.42 -3.85 -5.69
C VAL A 335 9.75 -3.69 -6.44
N VAL A 336 9.72 -3.64 -7.79
CA VAL A 336 10.93 -3.42 -8.61
C VAL A 336 11.61 -2.10 -8.24
N MET A 337 10.86 -1.01 -8.10
CA MET A 337 11.41 0.29 -7.70
C MET A 337 12.02 0.25 -6.30
N GLY A 338 11.35 -0.38 -5.34
CA GLY A 338 11.86 -0.52 -3.98
C GLY A 338 13.16 -1.34 -3.92
N ALA A 339 13.20 -2.47 -4.63
CA ALA A 339 14.39 -3.31 -4.70
C ALA A 339 15.56 -2.61 -5.41
N ALA A 340 15.30 -1.88 -6.50
CA ALA A 340 16.31 -1.08 -7.20
C ALA A 340 16.88 0.04 -6.31
N ALA A 341 16.04 0.68 -5.51
CA ALA A 341 16.49 1.69 -4.55
C ALA A 341 17.39 1.08 -3.45
N GLN A 342 17.03 -0.10 -2.91
CA GLN A 342 17.88 -0.82 -1.95
C GLN A 342 19.21 -1.26 -2.57
N GLN A 343 19.17 -1.74 -3.82
CA GLN A 343 20.40 -2.07 -4.56
C GLN A 343 21.29 -0.83 -4.75
N SER A 344 20.69 0.33 -5.03
CA SER A 344 21.43 1.59 -5.16
C SER A 344 22.12 1.98 -3.85
N ILE A 345 21.45 1.84 -2.71
CA ILE A 345 22.06 2.07 -1.39
C ILE A 345 23.24 1.13 -1.17
N ALA A 346 23.07 -0.16 -1.45
CA ALA A 346 24.09 -1.18 -1.21
C ALA A 346 25.33 -0.99 -2.09
N THR A 347 25.16 -0.49 -3.32
CA THR A 347 26.26 -0.32 -4.29
C THR A 347 26.84 1.09 -4.33
N GLY A 348 26.09 2.11 -3.87
CA GLY A 348 26.41 3.52 -4.04
C GLY A 348 26.27 4.02 -5.49
N LEU A 349 25.64 3.23 -6.37
CA LEU A 349 25.51 3.54 -7.80
C LEU A 349 24.04 3.67 -8.21
N PRO A 350 23.73 4.45 -9.27
CA PRO A 350 22.40 4.42 -9.88
C PRO A 350 22.08 3.04 -10.46
N VAL A 351 20.81 2.66 -10.42
CA VAL A 351 20.28 1.42 -10.98
C VAL A 351 19.30 1.75 -12.10
N ASP A 352 19.55 1.21 -13.29
CA ASP A 352 18.59 1.29 -14.41
C ASP A 352 17.41 0.35 -14.16
N ILE A 353 16.20 0.85 -14.37
CA ILE A 353 14.96 0.08 -14.21
C ILE A 353 14.56 -0.51 -15.55
N ARG A 354 14.24 -1.80 -15.53
CA ARG A 354 13.60 -2.53 -16.62
C ARG A 354 12.46 -3.36 -16.06
N PHE A 355 11.31 -3.26 -16.69
CA PHE A 355 10.17 -4.09 -16.34
C PHE A 355 10.10 -5.28 -17.31
N GLU A 356 10.17 -6.48 -16.76
CA GLU A 356 10.14 -7.72 -17.55
C GLU A 356 8.72 -8.23 -17.82
N ASP A 357 7.70 -7.43 -17.50
CA ASP A 357 6.29 -7.67 -17.79
C ASP A 357 5.84 -7.08 -19.14
N GLU A 358 6.77 -6.56 -19.95
CA GLU A 358 6.52 -5.96 -21.26
C GLU A 358 6.94 -6.88 -22.44
N GLU A 359 7.53 -8.03 -22.15
CA GLU A 359 7.83 -9.07 -23.12
C GLU A 359 6.67 -10.07 -23.21
#